data_bd3c0197a3e10b7d849ef98b195796a6
#
_entry.id   bd3c0197a3e10b7d849ef98b195796a6
#
_cell.length_a   1.000
_cell.length_b   1.000
_cell.length_c   1.000
_cell.angle_alpha   90.00
_cell.angle_beta   90.00
_cell.angle_gamma   90.00
#
_symmetry.space_group_name_H-M   'P 1'
#
loop_
_entity.id
_entity.type
_entity.pdbx_description
1 polymer ?
#
loop_
_entity_poly.entity_id
_entity_poly.type
_entity_poly.pdbx_seq_one_letter_code
_entity_poly.pdbx_strand_id
1 'polypeptide(L)'
;MINFGSIFLVALALSMDAFSVAISLGINSQEFKKKLLFILLVGCCHYLFPWIGINLGKTFLDSFILNGEKVLGIILIILSIEMIYEYFHYDGEINFTYKSIILMAISVSIDSFMTGIGLYSLQTNIYIILLIFSITSMFFSLLGILLGKWFNKIAGRYSEVIGILILIIIGVKYCLF
;
A
#
# COMPACT_ATOMS: atom_id res chain seq x y z
N MET A 1 -3.66 14.74 -22.58
CA MET A 1 -3.05 13.40 -22.77
C MET A 1 -2.15 13.12 -21.57
N ILE A 2 -2.47 12.13 -20.75
CA ILE A 2 -1.56 11.73 -19.67
C ILE A 2 -0.38 11.02 -20.32
N ASN A 3 0.82 11.51 -20.05
CA ASN A 3 2.06 10.90 -20.52
C ASN A 3 2.26 9.54 -19.85
N PHE A 4 2.71 8.54 -20.59
CA PHE A 4 3.07 7.22 -20.07
C PHE A 4 4.00 7.31 -18.85
N GLY A 5 4.88 8.32 -18.82
CA GLY A 5 5.73 8.63 -17.69
C GLY A 5 4.98 8.99 -16.42
N SER A 6 3.86 9.73 -16.51
CA SER A 6 3.04 10.07 -15.35
C SER A 6 2.35 8.83 -14.76
N ILE A 7 1.85 7.92 -15.61
CA ILE A 7 1.25 6.66 -15.18
C ILE A 7 2.29 5.80 -14.44
N PHE A 8 3.50 5.73 -14.98
CA PHE A 8 4.58 4.97 -14.37
C PHE A 8 5.02 5.55 -13.02
N LEU A 9 5.07 6.88 -12.88
CA LEU A 9 5.36 7.54 -11.60
C LEU A 9 4.28 7.26 -10.54
N VAL A 10 3.01 7.26 -10.94
CA VAL A 10 1.92 6.87 -10.03
C VAL A 10 2.04 5.41 -9.63
N ALA A 11 2.35 4.51 -10.59
CA ALA A 11 2.58 3.10 -10.31
C ALA A 11 3.73 2.88 -9.31
N LEU A 12 4.83 3.65 -9.46
CA LEU A 12 5.94 3.65 -8.53
C LEU A 12 5.51 4.08 -7.13
N ALA A 13 4.79 5.21 -7.03
CA ALA A 13 4.32 5.73 -5.75
C ALA A 13 3.45 4.70 -5.03
N LEU A 14 2.46 4.11 -5.72
CA LEU A 14 1.58 3.08 -5.18
C LEU A 14 2.32 1.80 -4.75
N SER A 15 3.43 1.47 -5.40
CA SER A 15 4.20 0.26 -5.07
C SER A 15 5.10 0.42 -3.85
N MET A 16 5.31 1.66 -3.36
CA MET A 16 6.24 1.92 -2.24
C MET A 16 5.71 1.37 -0.91
N ASP A 17 4.41 1.38 -0.68
CA ASP A 17 3.80 0.81 0.53
C ASP A 17 4.00 -0.71 0.56
N ALA A 18 3.70 -1.37 -0.57
CA ALA A 18 3.93 -2.80 -0.72
C ALA A 18 5.42 -3.17 -0.60
N PHE A 19 6.32 -2.32 -1.13
CA PHE A 19 7.77 -2.48 -0.98
C PHE A 19 8.21 -2.44 0.48
N SER A 20 7.70 -1.49 1.27
CA SER A 20 8.05 -1.34 2.69
C SER A 20 7.64 -2.57 3.51
N VAL A 21 6.42 -3.06 3.32
CA VAL A 21 5.93 -4.30 3.96
C VAL A 21 6.71 -5.52 3.48
N ALA A 22 7.05 -5.56 2.19
CA ALA A 22 7.86 -6.63 1.60
C ALA A 22 9.27 -6.71 2.20
N ILE A 23 9.90 -5.56 2.54
CA ILE A 23 11.17 -5.55 3.27
C ILE A 23 11.01 -6.24 4.62
N SER A 24 9.97 -5.92 5.38
CA SER A 24 9.69 -6.55 6.66
C SER A 24 9.52 -8.06 6.54
N LEU A 25 8.77 -8.53 5.53
CA LEU A 25 8.65 -9.96 5.20
C LEU A 25 9.98 -10.59 4.76
N GLY A 26 10.86 -9.80 4.15
CA GLY A 26 12.20 -10.24 3.74
C GLY A 26 13.15 -10.44 4.91
N ILE A 27 13.12 -9.54 5.91
CA ILE A 27 13.95 -9.58 7.13
C ILE A 27 13.60 -10.83 7.96
N ASN A 28 12.32 -11.09 8.13
CA ASN A 28 11.85 -12.26 8.85
C ASN A 28 11.99 -13.49 7.96
N SER A 29 12.60 -14.56 8.48
CA SER A 29 12.87 -15.82 7.77
C SER A 29 11.58 -16.61 7.48
N GLN A 30 10.63 -15.98 6.78
CA GLN A 30 9.36 -16.59 6.43
C GLN A 30 9.52 -17.64 5.32
N GLU A 31 8.60 -18.61 5.31
CA GLU A 31 8.51 -19.62 4.27
C GLU A 31 8.37 -18.96 2.89
N PHE A 32 9.06 -19.51 1.90
CA PHE A 32 9.01 -19.03 0.50
C PHE A 32 7.56 -18.93 -0.02
N LYS A 33 6.69 -19.88 0.37
CA LYS A 33 5.27 -19.88 -0.02
C LYS A 33 4.53 -18.65 0.46
N LYS A 34 4.78 -18.18 1.68
CA LYS A 34 4.18 -16.99 2.26
C LYS A 34 4.63 -15.72 1.54
N LYS A 35 5.91 -15.62 1.19
CA LYS A 35 6.47 -14.51 0.42
C LYS A 35 5.87 -14.44 -0.99
N LEU A 36 5.77 -15.58 -1.66
CA LEU A 36 5.16 -15.68 -2.98
C LEU A 36 3.67 -15.30 -2.93
N LEU A 37 2.95 -15.78 -1.92
CA LEU A 37 1.54 -15.44 -1.71
C LEU A 37 1.35 -13.92 -1.56
N PHE A 38 2.20 -13.25 -0.77
CA PHE A 38 2.16 -11.80 -0.61
C PHE A 38 2.32 -11.08 -1.96
N ILE A 39 3.35 -11.44 -2.74
CA ILE A 39 3.62 -10.82 -4.05
C ILE A 39 2.41 -10.97 -4.98
N LEU A 40 1.84 -12.18 -5.06
CA LEU A 40 0.69 -12.45 -5.93
C LEU A 40 -0.56 -11.70 -5.48
N LEU A 41 -0.82 -11.65 -4.17
CA LEU A 41 -1.96 -10.94 -3.62
C LEU A 41 -1.84 -9.43 -3.84
N VAL A 42 -0.66 -8.84 -3.60
CA VAL A 42 -0.43 -7.42 -3.86
C VAL A 42 -0.66 -7.09 -5.34
N GLY A 43 -0.13 -7.89 -6.26
CA GLY A 43 -0.37 -7.69 -7.69
C GLY A 43 -1.84 -7.79 -8.07
N CYS A 44 -2.54 -8.77 -7.52
CA CYS A 44 -3.98 -8.96 -7.74
C CYS A 44 -4.79 -7.77 -7.17
N CYS A 45 -4.50 -7.33 -5.96
CA CYS A 45 -5.17 -6.19 -5.34
C CYS A 45 -4.91 -4.88 -6.08
N HIS A 46 -3.66 -4.63 -6.53
CA HIS A 46 -3.31 -3.43 -7.31
C HIS A 46 -3.88 -3.45 -8.74
N TYR A 47 -4.44 -4.55 -9.18
CA TYR A 47 -5.26 -4.62 -10.38
C TYR A 47 -6.75 -4.42 -10.06
N LEU A 48 -7.28 -5.17 -9.08
CA LEU A 48 -8.71 -5.21 -8.77
C LEU A 48 -9.20 -3.94 -8.09
N PHE A 49 -8.46 -3.38 -7.14
CA PHE A 49 -8.90 -2.21 -6.37
C PHE A 49 -9.04 -0.95 -7.24
N PRO A 50 -8.06 -0.58 -8.09
CA PRO A 50 -8.27 0.54 -8.99
C PRO A 50 -9.39 0.27 -10.01
N TRP A 51 -9.54 -0.98 -10.47
CA TRP A 51 -10.64 -1.35 -11.35
C TRP A 51 -12.00 -1.11 -10.68
N ILE A 52 -12.17 -1.51 -9.43
CA ILE A 52 -13.37 -1.24 -8.64
C ILE A 52 -13.54 0.27 -8.43
N GLY A 53 -12.45 0.97 -8.09
CA GLY A 53 -12.44 2.43 -7.91
C GLY A 53 -12.91 3.19 -9.14
N ILE A 54 -12.43 2.81 -10.32
CA ILE A 54 -12.86 3.41 -11.59
C ILE A 54 -14.36 3.19 -11.83
N ASN A 55 -14.86 1.97 -11.60
CA ASN A 55 -16.27 1.66 -11.81
C ASN A 55 -17.20 2.39 -10.83
N LEU A 56 -16.73 2.62 -9.61
CA LEU A 56 -17.47 3.34 -8.58
C LEU A 56 -17.22 4.86 -8.62
N GLY A 57 -16.21 5.31 -9.34
CA GLY A 57 -15.74 6.70 -9.35
C GLY A 57 -16.85 7.71 -9.63
N LYS A 58 -17.74 7.41 -10.57
CA LYS A 58 -18.88 8.27 -10.89
C LYS A 58 -19.79 8.51 -9.67
N THR A 59 -20.13 7.46 -8.97
CA THR A 59 -21.03 7.52 -7.81
C THR A 59 -20.35 8.17 -6.60
N PHE A 60 -19.02 7.92 -6.44
CA PHE A 60 -18.24 8.48 -5.35
C PHE A 60 -17.90 9.95 -5.54
N LEU A 61 -17.59 10.39 -6.77
CA LEU A 61 -17.29 11.80 -7.05
C LEU A 61 -18.49 12.70 -6.71
N ASP A 62 -19.70 12.26 -7.01
CA ASP A 62 -20.90 13.04 -6.71
C ASP A 62 -21.22 13.12 -5.20
N SER A 63 -20.78 12.13 -4.41
CA SER A 63 -21.14 12.01 -2.97
C SER A 63 -20.00 12.33 -2.00
N PHE A 64 -18.74 12.14 -2.38
CA PHE A 64 -17.58 12.12 -1.46
C PHE A 64 -16.62 13.31 -1.57
N ILE A 65 -16.74 14.15 -2.61
CA ILE A 65 -15.80 15.26 -2.87
C ILE A 65 -15.72 16.25 -1.71
N LEU A 66 -16.77 16.38 -0.90
CA LEU A 66 -16.83 17.38 0.17
C LEU A 66 -16.07 17.01 1.45
N ASN A 67 -15.71 15.72 1.68
CA ASN A 67 -15.06 15.28 2.93
C ASN A 67 -13.98 14.21 2.75
N GLY A 68 -13.56 13.89 1.53
CA GLY A 68 -12.59 12.82 1.27
C GLY A 68 -11.25 12.99 1.99
N GLU A 69 -10.75 14.20 2.08
CA GLU A 69 -9.49 14.52 2.78
C GLU A 69 -9.58 14.23 4.28
N LYS A 70 -10.67 14.55 4.94
CA LYS A 70 -10.87 14.25 6.36
C LYS A 70 -11.01 12.77 6.63
N VAL A 71 -11.71 12.05 5.76
CA VAL A 71 -11.81 10.57 5.84
C VAL A 71 -10.45 9.93 5.68
N LEU A 72 -9.65 10.37 4.72
CA LEU A 72 -8.27 9.91 4.53
C LEU A 72 -7.43 10.20 5.78
N GLY A 73 -7.50 11.40 6.34
CA GLY A 73 -6.81 11.77 7.57
C GLY A 73 -7.16 10.86 8.75
N ILE A 74 -8.44 10.56 8.94
CA ILE A 74 -8.89 9.64 10.01
C ILE A 74 -8.33 8.22 9.79
N ILE A 75 -8.36 7.70 8.57
CA ILE A 75 -7.81 6.38 8.25
C ILE A 75 -6.32 6.33 8.56
N LEU A 76 -5.55 7.35 8.17
CA LEU A 76 -4.11 7.41 8.44
C LEU A 76 -3.80 7.47 9.94
N ILE A 77 -4.61 8.16 10.73
CA ILE A 77 -4.48 8.18 12.20
C ILE A 77 -4.78 6.81 12.80
N ILE A 78 -5.85 6.14 12.37
CA ILE A 78 -6.19 4.79 12.85
C ILE A 78 -5.03 3.82 12.54
N LEU A 79 -4.49 3.82 11.32
CA LEU A 79 -3.36 3.00 10.94
C LEU A 79 -2.11 3.30 11.78
N SER A 80 -1.84 4.58 12.07
CA SER A 80 -0.70 4.93 12.91
C SER A 80 -0.85 4.44 14.36
N ILE A 81 -2.06 4.47 14.91
CA ILE A 81 -2.36 3.94 16.25
C ILE A 81 -2.18 2.41 16.27
N GLU A 82 -2.66 1.71 15.24
CA GLU A 82 -2.48 0.26 15.10
C GLU A 82 -0.98 -0.11 15.04
N MET A 83 -0.19 0.59 14.24
CA MET A 83 1.26 0.41 14.17
C MET A 83 1.97 0.70 15.48
N ILE A 84 1.54 1.75 16.23
CA ILE A 84 2.06 2.03 17.57
C ILE A 84 1.76 0.87 18.53
N TYR A 85 0.53 0.36 18.51
CA TYR A 85 0.12 -0.76 19.33
C TYR A 85 0.96 -2.00 19.04
N GLU A 86 1.17 -2.35 17.78
CA GLU A 86 2.02 -3.45 17.37
C GLU A 86 3.48 -3.25 17.83
N TYR A 87 4.03 -2.04 17.64
CA TYR A 87 5.41 -1.72 18.05
C TYR A 87 5.68 -1.97 19.53
N PHE A 88 4.73 -1.66 20.43
CA PHE A 88 4.90 -1.82 21.86
C PHE A 88 4.55 -3.22 22.39
N HIS A 89 3.70 -3.97 21.70
CA HIS A 89 3.23 -5.29 22.16
C HIS A 89 3.96 -6.46 21.50
N TYR A 90 4.91 -6.18 20.60
CA TYR A 90 5.60 -7.21 19.85
C TYR A 90 7.02 -7.46 20.38
N ASP A 91 7.15 -8.42 21.33
CA ASP A 91 8.43 -8.87 21.91
C ASP A 91 8.99 -10.14 21.23
N GLY A 92 8.52 -10.55 20.10
CA GLY A 92 8.90 -11.82 19.49
C GLY A 92 9.15 -11.75 17.98
N GLU A 93 9.70 -12.84 17.44
CA GLU A 93 9.78 -13.06 15.99
C GLU A 93 8.38 -12.99 15.38
N ILE A 94 8.17 -12.06 14.45
CA ILE A 94 6.89 -11.89 13.76
C ILE A 94 6.60 -13.16 12.96
N ASN A 95 5.80 -14.04 13.50
CA ASN A 95 5.29 -15.21 12.80
C ASN A 95 4.08 -14.79 11.97
N PHE A 96 4.35 -14.34 10.74
CA PHE A 96 3.28 -14.01 9.79
C PHE A 96 2.44 -15.24 9.47
N THR A 97 1.20 -15.22 9.93
CA THR A 97 0.19 -16.21 9.57
C THR A 97 -0.29 -15.93 8.14
N TYR A 98 -0.81 -16.93 7.43
CA TYR A 98 -1.43 -16.71 6.11
C TYR A 98 -2.52 -15.62 6.14
N LYS A 99 -3.29 -15.55 7.23
CA LYS A 99 -4.29 -14.51 7.45
C LYS A 99 -3.68 -13.11 7.54
N SER A 100 -2.58 -12.97 8.27
CA SER A 100 -1.85 -11.69 8.39
C SER A 100 -1.33 -11.23 7.02
N ILE A 101 -0.80 -12.14 6.21
CA ILE A 101 -0.30 -11.83 4.86
C ILE A 101 -1.42 -11.33 3.95
N ILE A 102 -2.60 -11.95 4.01
CA ILE A 102 -3.77 -11.50 3.23
C ILE A 102 -4.19 -10.10 3.68
N LEU A 103 -4.30 -9.87 4.98
CA LEU A 103 -4.66 -8.55 5.53
C LEU A 103 -3.63 -7.48 5.15
N MET A 104 -2.34 -7.78 5.24
CA MET A 104 -1.28 -6.85 4.81
C MET A 104 -1.38 -6.51 3.34
N ALA A 105 -1.58 -7.50 2.46
CA ALA A 105 -1.71 -7.27 1.03
C ALA A 105 -2.94 -6.39 0.70
N ILE A 106 -4.05 -6.60 1.38
CA ILE A 106 -5.25 -5.77 1.25
C ILE A 106 -4.96 -4.34 1.75
N SER A 107 -4.39 -4.20 2.94
CA SER A 107 -4.13 -2.88 3.56
C SER A 107 -3.23 -2.00 2.69
N VAL A 108 -2.13 -2.55 2.16
CA VAL A 108 -1.20 -1.78 1.31
C VAL A 108 -1.76 -1.49 -0.10
N SER A 109 -2.93 -1.99 -0.42
CA SER A 109 -3.55 -1.79 -1.75
C SER A 109 -4.78 -0.88 -1.70
N ILE A 110 -5.19 -0.40 -0.51
CA ILE A 110 -6.38 0.46 -0.36
C ILE A 110 -6.18 1.81 -1.06
N ASP A 111 -4.98 2.36 -1.06
CA ASP A 111 -4.62 3.59 -1.76
C ASP A 111 -4.81 3.48 -3.28
N SER A 112 -4.59 2.29 -3.84
CA SER A 112 -4.81 2.02 -5.25
C SER A 112 -6.30 2.10 -5.64
N PHE A 113 -7.22 1.80 -4.72
CA PHE A 113 -8.66 2.01 -4.92
C PHE A 113 -8.99 3.50 -5.08
N MET A 114 -8.46 4.36 -4.20
CA MET A 114 -8.65 5.81 -4.28
C MET A 114 -8.04 6.39 -5.57
N THR A 115 -6.87 5.90 -5.97
CA THR A 115 -6.26 6.24 -7.26
C THR A 115 -7.17 5.84 -8.41
N GLY A 116 -7.82 4.68 -8.34
CA GLY A 116 -8.81 4.23 -9.32
C GLY A 116 -9.97 5.20 -9.47
N ILE A 117 -10.54 5.71 -8.38
CA ILE A 117 -11.59 6.72 -8.40
C ILE A 117 -11.13 7.98 -9.16
N GLY A 118 -9.89 8.45 -8.90
CA GLY A 118 -9.30 9.58 -9.60
C GLY A 118 -9.07 9.34 -11.11
N LEU A 119 -8.79 8.09 -11.49
CA LEU A 119 -8.56 7.70 -12.88
C LEU A 119 -9.84 7.59 -13.71
N TYR A 120 -11.02 7.63 -13.10
CA TYR A 120 -12.31 7.54 -13.79
C TYR A 120 -12.45 8.56 -14.93
N SER A 121 -11.91 9.77 -14.77
CA SER A 121 -11.99 10.84 -15.75
C SER A 121 -11.08 10.67 -16.98
N LEU A 122 -10.23 9.63 -16.99
CA LEU A 122 -9.25 9.43 -18.06
C LEU A 122 -9.85 8.67 -19.24
N GLN A 123 -9.68 9.27 -20.43
CA GLN A 123 -10.06 8.66 -21.72
C GLN A 123 -8.90 7.80 -22.29
N THR A 124 -8.30 6.93 -21.49
CA THR A 124 -7.20 6.06 -21.90
C THR A 124 -7.55 4.59 -21.71
N ASN A 125 -6.76 3.69 -22.28
CA ASN A 125 -6.98 2.26 -22.11
C ASN A 125 -6.67 1.85 -20.65
N ILE A 126 -7.73 1.81 -19.86
CA ILE A 126 -7.69 1.54 -18.40
C ILE A 126 -6.99 0.21 -18.10
N TYR A 127 -7.21 -0.83 -18.89
CA TYR A 127 -6.62 -2.16 -18.64
C TYR A 127 -5.09 -2.15 -18.67
N ILE A 128 -4.49 -1.32 -19.54
CA ILE A 128 -3.03 -1.18 -19.59
C ILE A 128 -2.52 -0.52 -18.31
N ILE A 129 -3.22 0.50 -17.80
CA ILE A 129 -2.85 1.18 -16.56
C ILE A 129 -2.90 0.19 -15.38
N LEU A 130 -3.97 -0.59 -15.27
CA LEU A 130 -4.13 -1.61 -14.22
C LEU A 130 -3.03 -2.67 -14.27
N LEU A 131 -2.64 -3.11 -15.47
CA LEU A 131 -1.53 -4.05 -15.65
C LEU A 131 -0.19 -3.43 -15.19
N ILE A 132 0.06 -2.17 -15.53
CA ILE A 132 1.26 -1.46 -15.09
C ILE A 132 1.30 -1.40 -13.55
N PHE A 133 0.19 -1.03 -12.89
CA PHE A 133 0.11 -0.99 -11.43
C PHE A 133 0.38 -2.35 -10.81
N SER A 134 -0.26 -3.40 -11.30
CA SER A 134 -0.09 -4.77 -10.83
C SER A 134 1.37 -5.24 -10.97
N ILE A 135 1.94 -5.13 -12.16
CA ILE A 135 3.31 -5.61 -12.46
C ILE A 135 4.34 -4.82 -11.64
N THR A 136 4.19 -3.50 -11.57
CA THR A 136 5.10 -2.64 -10.81
C THR A 136 5.06 -3.01 -9.32
N SER A 137 3.89 -3.17 -8.73
CA SER A 137 3.75 -3.54 -7.32
C SER A 137 4.29 -4.93 -7.02
N MET A 138 4.10 -5.91 -7.91
CA MET A 138 4.71 -7.24 -7.78
C MET A 138 6.24 -7.16 -7.83
N PHE A 139 6.77 -6.38 -8.77
CA PHE A 139 8.22 -6.22 -8.94
C PHE A 139 8.85 -5.56 -7.71
N PHE A 140 8.25 -4.48 -7.20
CA PHE A 140 8.74 -3.81 -5.99
C PHE A 140 8.58 -4.67 -4.74
N SER A 141 7.50 -5.43 -4.60
CA SER A 141 7.35 -6.40 -3.52
C SER A 141 8.44 -7.48 -3.56
N LEU A 142 8.78 -7.99 -4.75
CA LEU A 142 9.88 -8.92 -4.90
C LEU A 142 11.22 -8.29 -4.51
N LEU A 143 11.51 -7.07 -4.97
CA LEU A 143 12.71 -6.32 -4.59
C LEU A 143 12.77 -6.08 -3.09
N GLY A 144 11.66 -5.70 -2.46
CA GLY A 144 11.57 -5.49 -1.02
C GLY A 144 11.94 -6.76 -0.24
N ILE A 145 11.40 -7.92 -0.63
CA ILE A 145 11.73 -9.21 -0.01
C ILE A 145 13.22 -9.56 -0.18
N LEU A 146 13.78 -9.31 -1.36
CA LEU A 146 15.20 -9.60 -1.64
C LEU A 146 16.10 -8.67 -0.82
N LEU A 147 15.80 -7.39 -0.79
CA LEU A 147 16.56 -6.40 -0.02
C LEU A 147 16.39 -6.60 1.49
N GLY A 148 15.22 -7.00 1.95
CA GLY A 148 14.95 -7.28 3.36
C GLY A 148 15.88 -8.36 3.94
N LYS A 149 16.33 -9.31 3.13
CA LYS A 149 17.35 -10.29 3.54
C LYS A 149 18.72 -9.66 3.83
N TRP A 150 19.00 -8.51 3.24
CA TRP A 150 20.27 -7.78 3.40
C TRP A 150 20.23 -6.80 4.58
N PHE A 151 19.03 -6.32 4.96
CA PHE A 151 18.86 -5.42 6.08
C PHE A 151 18.89 -6.19 7.41
N ASN A 152 19.86 -5.85 8.28
CA ASN A 152 19.90 -6.35 9.65
C ASN A 152 18.66 -5.88 10.44
N LYS A 153 18.19 -6.71 11.38
CA LYS A 153 17.04 -6.44 12.29
C LYS A 153 16.99 -5.02 12.89
N ILE A 154 18.15 -4.37 13.03
CA ILE A 154 18.26 -3.03 13.61
C ILE A 154 17.65 -1.95 12.67
N ALA A 155 17.81 -2.08 11.36
CA ALA A 155 17.27 -1.11 10.41
C ALA A 155 15.72 -1.15 10.33
N GLY A 156 15.11 -2.32 10.48
CA GLY A 156 13.66 -2.47 10.43
C GLY A 156 12.93 -1.71 11.53
N ARG A 157 13.46 -1.72 12.76
CA ARG A 157 12.84 -1.07 13.92
C ARG A 157 12.86 0.47 13.82
N TYR A 158 13.91 1.05 13.27
CA TYR A 158 13.99 2.51 13.05
C TYR A 158 13.09 2.96 11.89
N SER A 159 12.98 2.19 10.82
CA SER A 159 12.10 2.52 9.70
C SER A 159 10.62 2.47 10.09
N GLU A 160 10.23 1.59 10.99
CA GLU A 160 8.87 1.48 11.52
C GLU A 160 8.49 2.74 12.32
N VAL A 161 9.36 3.21 13.22
CA VAL A 161 9.13 4.47 13.97
C VAL A 161 9.01 5.66 13.03
N ILE A 162 9.87 5.75 12.02
CA ILE A 162 9.79 6.83 11.01
C ILE A 162 8.47 6.75 10.25
N GLY A 163 8.04 5.56 9.84
CA GLY A 163 6.77 5.34 9.16
C GLY A 163 5.57 5.80 9.99
N ILE A 164 5.52 5.43 11.27
CA ILE A 164 4.49 5.86 12.22
C ILE A 164 4.45 7.38 12.33
N LEU A 165 5.59 8.04 12.50
CA LEU A 165 5.67 9.51 12.61
C LEU A 165 5.15 10.19 11.35
N ILE A 166 5.52 9.70 10.17
CA ILE A 166 5.05 10.25 8.88
C ILE A 166 3.53 10.11 8.77
N LEU A 167 2.96 8.95 9.09
CA LEU A 167 1.53 8.71 9.02
C LEU A 167 0.75 9.61 9.97
N ILE A 168 1.25 9.83 11.20
CA ILE A 168 0.64 10.75 12.17
C ILE A 168 0.64 12.18 11.61
N ILE A 169 1.80 12.65 11.13
CA ILE A 169 1.94 14.02 10.62
C ILE A 169 0.99 14.25 9.43
N ILE A 170 0.95 13.33 8.47
CA ILE A 170 0.09 13.43 7.29
C ILE A 170 -1.37 13.30 7.70
N GLY A 171 -1.72 12.35 8.57
CA GLY A 171 -3.08 12.15 9.05
C GLY A 171 -3.63 13.38 9.78
N VAL A 172 -2.84 13.99 10.67
CA VAL A 172 -3.21 15.24 11.35
C VAL A 172 -3.37 16.39 10.37
N LYS A 173 -2.46 16.52 9.38
CA LYS A 173 -2.57 17.54 8.33
C LYS A 173 -3.91 17.44 7.58
N TYR A 174 -4.30 16.26 7.13
CA TYR A 174 -5.57 16.06 6.40
C TYR A 174 -6.82 16.20 7.28
N CYS A 175 -6.70 16.06 8.59
CA CYS A 175 -7.83 16.31 9.50
C CYS A 175 -8.03 17.79 9.81
N LEU A 176 -6.94 18.59 9.81
CA LEU A 176 -6.98 20.00 10.23
C LEU A 176 -7.19 20.97 9.06
N PHE A 177 -6.71 20.62 7.87
CA PHE A 177 -6.77 21.45 6.66
C PHE A 177 -7.58 20.80 5.55
#